data_5e013d28c06ad505e2327d6ad7d64c45
#
_entry.id   5e013d28c06ad505e2327d6ad7d64c45
#
_cell.length_a   1.000
_cell.length_b   1.000
_cell.length_c   1.000
_cell.angle_alpha   90.00
_cell.angle_beta   90.00
_cell.angle_gamma   90.00
#
_symmetry.space_group_name_H-M   'P 1'
#
loop_
_entity.id
_entity.type
_entity.pdbx_description
1 polymer ?
#
loop_
_entity_poly.entity_id
_entity_poly.type
_entity_poly.pdbx_seq_one_letter_code
_entity_poly.pdbx_strand_id
1 'polypeptide(L)'
;MKLILDTTFDKTNFSNETFETGEYDTCVFNSCNFSRTTLSKSVFANCEFINCNFESPILSNASFKEVFFQDCTLLGMQFEYCNDFLFEVSFESCVLQVCSFFKMNLKNSKFNNSKIIDVDFSSCNLTSLKFDS
;
A
#
# COMPACT_ATOMS: atom_id res chain seq x y z
N MET A 1 -11.52 -4.91 -16.86
CA MET A 1 -10.97 -3.92 -15.93
C MET A 1 -10.04 -2.99 -16.69
N LYS A 2 -10.12 -1.70 -16.45
CA LYS A 2 -9.35 -0.70 -17.19
C LYS A 2 -7.86 -0.80 -16.84
N LEU A 3 -7.00 -0.68 -17.85
CA LEU A 3 -5.55 -0.65 -17.68
C LEU A 3 -5.06 0.80 -17.77
N ILE A 4 -4.36 1.25 -16.73
CA ILE A 4 -3.83 2.60 -16.65
C ILE A 4 -2.30 2.48 -16.55
N LEU A 5 -1.59 3.02 -17.53
CA LEU A 5 -0.13 2.90 -17.64
C LEU A 5 0.56 4.26 -17.49
N ASP A 6 1.72 4.26 -16.82
CA ASP A 6 2.65 5.40 -16.79
C ASP A 6 1.99 6.75 -16.49
N THR A 7 1.02 6.76 -15.57
CA THR A 7 0.24 7.96 -15.26
C THR A 7 0.62 8.48 -13.87
N THR A 8 0.71 9.80 -13.76
CA THR A 8 0.92 10.46 -12.48
C THR A 8 -0.37 11.14 -12.03
N PHE A 9 -0.80 10.81 -10.80
CA PHE A 9 -1.94 11.45 -10.15
C PHE A 9 -1.38 12.39 -9.09
N ASP A 10 -1.68 13.69 -9.20
CA ASP A 10 -1.10 14.69 -8.33
C ASP A 10 -2.16 15.41 -7.52
N LYS A 11 -2.00 15.41 -6.20
CA LYS A 11 -2.84 16.17 -5.26
C LYS A 11 -4.33 15.87 -5.38
N THR A 12 -4.68 14.62 -5.67
CA THR A 12 -6.08 14.21 -5.81
C THR A 12 -6.61 13.70 -4.47
N ASN A 13 -7.79 14.16 -4.10
CA ASN A 13 -8.46 13.67 -2.90
C ASN A 13 -9.48 12.61 -3.27
N PHE A 14 -9.05 11.34 -3.19
CA PHE A 14 -9.91 10.21 -3.53
C PHE A 14 -10.93 9.89 -2.44
N SER A 15 -10.80 10.51 -1.25
CA SER A 15 -11.80 10.30 -0.19
C SER A 15 -13.14 10.94 -0.54
N ASN A 16 -13.14 11.94 -1.44
CA ASN A 16 -14.34 12.64 -1.88
C ASN A 16 -14.76 12.23 -3.30
N GLU A 17 -14.01 11.35 -3.94
CA GLU A 17 -14.25 10.93 -5.31
C GLU A 17 -14.24 9.40 -5.38
N THR A 18 -14.96 8.85 -6.36
CA THR A 18 -14.90 7.41 -6.59
C THR A 18 -13.56 7.06 -7.21
N PHE A 19 -12.82 6.16 -6.57
CA PHE A 19 -11.60 5.64 -7.14
C PHE A 19 -11.96 4.58 -8.18
N GLU A 20 -11.53 4.77 -9.40
CA GLU A 20 -11.85 3.85 -10.49
C GLU A 20 -11.10 2.53 -10.29
N THR A 21 -11.85 1.42 -10.21
CA THR A 21 -11.25 0.09 -10.14
C THR A 21 -10.50 -0.19 -11.43
N GLY A 22 -9.22 -0.51 -11.33
CA GLY A 22 -8.42 -0.71 -12.52
C GLY A 22 -7.13 -1.44 -12.22
N GLU A 23 -6.37 -1.69 -13.28
CA GLU A 23 -5.03 -2.20 -13.21
C GLU A 23 -4.08 -1.05 -13.49
N TYR A 24 -3.41 -0.60 -12.43
CA TYR A 24 -2.49 0.54 -12.47
C TYR A 24 -1.06 -0.01 -12.54
N ASP A 25 -0.36 0.29 -13.63
CA ASP A 25 1.01 -0.19 -13.83
C ASP A 25 1.95 0.99 -14.09
N THR A 26 3.03 1.04 -13.32
CA THR A 26 4.05 2.09 -13.41
C THR A 26 3.44 3.49 -13.21
N CYS A 27 2.48 3.58 -12.29
CA CYS A 27 1.82 4.84 -11.96
C CYS A 27 2.42 5.45 -10.70
N VAL A 28 2.35 6.77 -10.60
CA VAL A 28 2.79 7.51 -9.41
C VAL A 28 1.59 8.27 -8.85
N PHE A 29 1.34 8.09 -7.57
CA PHE A 29 0.34 8.85 -6.82
C PHE A 29 1.08 9.78 -5.88
N ASN A 30 1.07 11.08 -6.18
CA ASN A 30 1.82 12.06 -5.43
C ASN A 30 0.89 12.98 -4.64
N SER A 31 1.06 13.02 -3.33
CA SER A 31 0.28 13.89 -2.44
C SER A 31 -1.23 13.65 -2.55
N CYS A 32 -1.63 12.40 -2.69
CA CYS A 32 -3.03 12.03 -2.81
C CYS A 32 -3.58 11.57 -1.46
N ASN A 33 -4.89 11.78 -1.27
CA ASN A 33 -5.59 11.35 -0.07
C ASN A 33 -6.47 10.14 -0.40
N PHE A 34 -6.17 9.01 0.26
CA PHE A 34 -6.92 7.76 0.09
C PHE A 34 -7.71 7.40 1.35
N SER A 35 -8.05 8.36 2.20
CA SER A 35 -8.80 8.08 3.42
C SER A 35 -10.15 7.46 3.09
N ARG A 36 -10.42 6.30 3.67
CA ARG A 36 -11.67 5.54 3.51
C ARG A 36 -12.06 5.29 2.05
N THR A 37 -11.06 5.27 1.17
CA THR A 37 -11.23 5.02 -0.25
C THR A 37 -11.36 3.53 -0.51
N THR A 38 -12.24 3.14 -1.42
CA THR A 38 -12.38 1.74 -1.81
C THR A 38 -11.37 1.42 -2.89
N LEU A 39 -10.38 0.61 -2.54
CA LEU A 39 -9.35 0.15 -3.48
C LEU A 39 -9.55 -1.32 -3.86
N SER A 40 -10.70 -1.88 -3.49
CA SER A 40 -11.00 -3.30 -3.69
C SER A 40 -10.85 -3.70 -5.16
N LYS A 41 -10.21 -4.86 -5.37
CA LYS A 41 -10.02 -5.48 -6.69
C LYS A 41 -9.11 -4.71 -7.63
N SER A 42 -8.62 -3.53 -7.27
CA SER A 42 -7.64 -2.82 -8.09
C SER A 42 -6.29 -3.50 -7.98
N VAL A 43 -5.50 -3.42 -9.04
CA VAL A 43 -4.15 -3.96 -9.09
C VAL A 43 -3.17 -2.80 -9.19
N PHE A 44 -2.20 -2.78 -8.30
CA PHE A 44 -1.12 -1.81 -8.34
C PHE A 44 0.18 -2.58 -8.59
N ALA A 45 0.77 -2.39 -9.76
CA ALA A 45 2.02 -3.05 -10.13
C ALA A 45 3.08 -2.00 -10.45
N ASN A 46 4.24 -2.12 -9.84
CA ASN A 46 5.34 -1.19 -10.05
C ASN A 46 4.93 0.27 -9.82
N CYS A 47 4.04 0.50 -8.86
CA CYS A 47 3.52 1.82 -8.56
C CYS A 47 4.24 2.44 -7.37
N GLU A 48 4.20 3.77 -7.30
CA GLU A 48 4.76 4.52 -6.19
C GLU A 48 3.67 5.42 -5.59
N PHE A 49 3.59 5.39 -4.27
CA PHE A 49 2.75 6.31 -3.50
C PHE A 49 3.67 7.22 -2.72
N ILE A 50 3.70 8.51 -3.05
CA ILE A 50 4.61 9.48 -2.44
C ILE A 50 3.79 10.52 -1.70
N ASN A 51 4.10 10.72 -0.42
CA ASN A 51 3.43 11.71 0.42
C ASN A 51 1.89 11.55 0.39
N CYS A 52 1.43 10.31 0.46
CA CYS A 52 0.01 10.00 0.44
C CYS A 52 -0.50 9.67 1.84
N ASN A 53 -1.79 9.89 2.05
CA ASN A 53 -2.45 9.57 3.31
C ASN A 53 -3.44 8.44 3.09
N PHE A 54 -3.27 7.35 3.86
CA PHE A 54 -4.17 6.22 3.87
C PHE A 54 -4.75 6.06 5.27
N GLU A 55 -6.04 6.27 5.40
CA GLU A 55 -6.73 6.00 6.65
C GLU A 55 -7.86 5.04 6.36
N SER A 56 -7.73 3.81 6.85
CA SER A 56 -8.75 2.76 6.74
C SER A 56 -9.34 2.59 5.33
N PRO A 57 -8.52 2.52 4.28
CA PRO A 57 -9.04 2.23 2.96
C PRO A 57 -9.54 0.78 2.91
N ILE A 58 -10.45 0.50 1.99
CA ILE A 58 -10.96 -0.85 1.81
C ILE A 58 -10.08 -1.57 0.79
N LEU A 59 -9.46 -2.68 1.23
CA LEU A 59 -8.44 -3.37 0.44
C LEU A 59 -8.85 -4.76 -0.04
N SER A 60 -10.11 -5.15 0.08
CA SER A 60 -10.55 -6.52 -0.25
C SER A 60 -10.16 -6.91 -1.66
N ASN A 61 -9.31 -7.93 -1.78
CA ASN A 61 -8.80 -8.44 -3.06
C ASN A 61 -8.03 -7.42 -3.89
N ALA A 62 -7.55 -6.33 -3.29
CA ALA A 62 -6.60 -5.44 -3.95
C ALA A 62 -5.27 -6.17 -4.11
N SER A 63 -4.50 -5.83 -5.14
CA SER A 63 -3.18 -6.42 -5.37
C SER A 63 -2.11 -5.34 -5.31
N PHE A 64 -1.03 -5.63 -4.57
CA PHE A 64 0.13 -4.75 -4.49
C PHE A 64 1.35 -5.55 -4.91
N LYS A 65 1.86 -5.29 -6.11
CA LYS A 65 2.98 -6.03 -6.70
C LYS A 65 4.14 -5.07 -6.97
N GLU A 66 5.22 -5.21 -6.21
CA GLU A 66 6.37 -4.31 -6.30
C GLU A 66 5.93 -2.85 -6.17
N VAL A 67 5.27 -2.53 -5.05
CA VAL A 67 4.75 -1.19 -4.78
C VAL A 67 5.62 -0.51 -3.73
N PHE A 68 5.95 0.74 -3.99
CA PHE A 68 6.81 1.56 -3.13
C PHE A 68 6.01 2.68 -2.50
N PHE A 69 6.11 2.80 -1.16
CA PHE A 69 5.49 3.87 -0.39
C PHE A 69 6.60 4.74 0.19
N GLN A 70 6.57 6.03 -0.10
CA GLN A 70 7.54 6.98 0.44
C GLN A 70 6.84 8.15 1.10
N ASP A 71 7.27 8.50 2.32
CA ASP A 71 6.72 9.63 3.06
C ASP A 71 5.21 9.55 3.24
N CYS A 72 4.67 8.34 3.38
CA CYS A 72 3.24 8.11 3.52
C CYS A 72 2.86 7.89 4.98
N THR A 73 1.62 8.21 5.30
CA THR A 73 0.99 7.86 6.57
C THR A 73 -0.05 6.78 6.30
N LEU A 74 0.12 5.63 6.95
CA LEU A 74 -0.77 4.48 6.78
C LEU A 74 -1.39 4.16 8.13
N LEU A 75 -2.68 4.45 8.26
CA LEU A 75 -3.42 4.20 9.50
C LEU A 75 -4.54 3.20 9.22
N GLY A 76 -4.52 2.10 9.94
CA GLY A 76 -5.60 1.11 9.83
C GLY A 76 -5.67 0.37 8.51
N MET A 77 -4.55 0.21 7.82
CA MET A 77 -4.52 -0.58 6.59
C MET A 77 -4.43 -2.07 6.92
N GLN A 78 -5.43 -2.81 6.49
CA GLN A 78 -5.50 -4.25 6.73
C GLN A 78 -5.06 -4.98 5.47
N PHE A 79 -3.75 -5.09 5.28
CA PHE A 79 -3.16 -5.74 4.11
C PHE A 79 -3.52 -7.22 4.01
N GLU A 80 -3.92 -7.83 5.13
CA GLU A 80 -4.31 -9.25 5.16
C GLU A 80 -5.49 -9.57 4.25
N TYR A 81 -6.32 -8.59 3.89
CA TYR A 81 -7.45 -8.78 2.99
C TYR A 81 -7.08 -8.63 1.51
N CYS A 82 -5.84 -8.23 1.24
CA CYS A 82 -5.35 -8.12 -0.14
C CYS A 82 -5.16 -9.49 -0.76
N ASN A 83 -5.10 -9.50 -2.09
CA ASN A 83 -4.65 -10.67 -2.83
C ASN A 83 -3.18 -10.90 -2.47
N ASP A 84 -2.83 -12.09 -2.01
CA ASP A 84 -1.46 -12.37 -1.56
C ASP A 84 -0.52 -12.82 -2.69
N PHE A 85 -1.05 -13.04 -3.89
CA PHE A 85 -0.23 -13.46 -5.02
C PHE A 85 0.74 -12.35 -5.43
N LEU A 86 2.02 -12.64 -5.36
CA LEU A 86 3.12 -11.70 -5.68
C LEU A 86 3.07 -10.42 -4.85
N PHE A 87 2.51 -10.48 -3.65
CA PHE A 87 2.47 -9.33 -2.76
C PHE A 87 3.89 -8.89 -2.40
N GLU A 88 4.20 -7.64 -2.70
CA GLU A 88 5.50 -7.08 -2.36
C GLU A 88 5.36 -5.57 -2.18
N VAL A 89 5.73 -5.08 -0.99
CA VAL A 89 5.67 -3.67 -0.66
C VAL A 89 6.99 -3.23 -0.04
N SER A 90 7.34 -1.97 -0.28
CA SER A 90 8.51 -1.35 0.35
C SER A 90 8.10 -0.01 0.91
N PHE A 91 8.59 0.29 2.10
CA PHE A 91 8.27 1.54 2.80
C PHE A 91 9.56 2.31 3.08
N GLU A 92 9.56 3.61 2.75
CA GLU A 92 10.65 4.52 3.05
C GLU A 92 10.10 5.76 3.74
N SER A 93 10.56 6.02 4.96
CA SER A 93 10.15 7.19 5.74
C SER A 93 8.64 7.29 5.92
N CYS A 94 8.00 6.17 6.16
CA CYS A 94 6.56 6.09 6.37
C CYS A 94 6.23 5.93 7.85
N VAL A 95 4.97 6.23 8.19
CA VAL A 95 4.41 5.91 9.49
C VAL A 95 3.31 4.87 9.27
N LEU A 96 3.48 3.69 9.83
CA LEU A 96 2.48 2.62 9.81
C LEU A 96 1.91 2.49 11.21
N GLN A 97 0.62 2.74 11.36
CA GLN A 97 -0.03 2.66 12.67
C GLN A 97 -1.32 1.87 12.59
N VAL A 98 -1.47 0.91 13.48
CA VAL A 98 -2.64 0.03 13.56
C VAL A 98 -2.89 -0.67 12.21
N CYS A 99 -1.82 -1.10 11.55
CA CYS A 99 -1.90 -1.86 10.30
C CYS A 99 -1.76 -3.35 10.60
N SER A 100 -2.18 -4.20 9.67
CA SER A 100 -2.07 -5.64 9.83
C SER A 100 -1.56 -6.31 8.57
N PHE A 101 -0.58 -7.20 8.77
CA PHE A 101 -0.05 -8.10 7.74
C PHE A 101 -0.27 -9.56 8.15
N PHE A 102 -1.30 -9.83 8.94
CA PHE A 102 -1.57 -11.14 9.54
C PHE A 102 -1.51 -12.25 8.49
N LYS A 103 -0.68 -13.28 8.77
CA LYS A 103 -0.48 -14.46 7.91
C LYS A 103 0.09 -14.17 6.52
N MET A 104 0.68 -13.02 6.29
CA MET A 104 1.23 -12.67 4.99
C MET A 104 2.69 -13.08 4.85
N ASN A 105 3.11 -13.30 3.60
CA ASN A 105 4.51 -13.54 3.28
C ASN A 105 5.17 -12.21 2.94
N LEU A 106 6.06 -11.74 3.82
CA LEU A 106 6.73 -10.46 3.69
C LEU A 106 8.21 -10.61 3.32
N LYS A 107 8.63 -11.78 2.85
CA LYS A 107 10.06 -12.04 2.68
C LYS A 107 10.75 -11.11 1.67
N ASN A 108 10.02 -10.54 0.72
CA ASN A 108 10.57 -9.60 -0.25
C ASN A 108 10.22 -8.15 0.04
N SER A 109 9.53 -7.89 1.15
CA SER A 109 9.15 -6.54 1.54
C SER A 109 10.25 -5.87 2.35
N LYS A 110 10.23 -4.53 2.40
CA LYS A 110 11.25 -3.75 3.12
C LYS A 110 10.59 -2.65 3.92
N PHE A 111 11.16 -2.38 5.11
CA PHE A 111 10.70 -1.31 6.00
C PHE A 111 11.91 -0.48 6.38
N ASN A 112 12.15 0.63 5.67
CA ASN A 112 13.32 1.48 5.88
C ASN A 112 12.91 2.81 6.49
N ASN A 113 13.63 3.25 7.53
CA ASN A 113 13.44 4.57 8.16
C ASN A 113 11.98 4.86 8.50
N SER A 114 11.22 3.84 8.88
CA SER A 114 9.78 3.96 9.09
C SER A 114 9.42 3.72 10.54
N LYS A 115 8.36 4.40 11.00
CA LYS A 115 7.80 4.17 12.32
C LYS A 115 6.72 3.12 12.23
N ILE A 116 6.83 2.09 13.05
CA ILE A 116 5.91 0.96 13.05
C ILE A 116 5.26 0.90 14.43
N ILE A 117 3.99 1.28 14.50
CA ILE A 117 3.26 1.43 15.76
C ILE A 117 2.01 0.54 15.74
N ASP A 118 1.93 -0.39 16.71
CA ASP A 118 0.77 -1.29 16.83
C ASP A 118 0.44 -2.01 15.51
N VAL A 119 1.46 -2.59 14.86
CA VAL A 119 1.30 -3.33 13.62
C VAL A 119 1.31 -4.82 13.91
N ASP A 120 0.35 -5.54 13.36
CA ASP A 120 0.22 -6.99 13.55
C ASP A 120 1.02 -7.75 12.47
N PHE A 121 2.10 -8.40 12.91
CA PHE A 121 2.92 -9.27 12.07
C PHE A 121 2.71 -10.75 12.44
N SER A 122 1.62 -11.08 13.13
CA SER A 122 1.38 -12.45 13.59
C SER A 122 1.33 -13.41 12.43
N SER A 123 2.02 -14.54 12.59
CA SER A 123 2.06 -15.64 11.61
C SER A 123 2.57 -15.22 10.23
N CYS A 124 3.30 -14.12 10.15
CA CYS A 124 3.93 -13.69 8.91
C CYS A 124 5.20 -14.49 8.63
N ASN A 125 5.53 -14.64 7.34
CA ASN A 125 6.86 -15.09 6.94
C ASN A 125 7.76 -13.87 6.86
N LEU A 126 8.69 -13.74 7.80
CA LEU A 126 9.62 -12.61 7.89
C LEU A 126 11.02 -12.98 7.42
N THR A 127 11.20 -14.13 6.79
CA THR A 127 12.50 -14.58 6.30
C THR A 127 13.05 -13.54 5.31
N SER A 128 14.27 -13.08 5.55
CA SER A 128 14.94 -12.08 4.74
C SER A 128 14.30 -10.69 4.76
N LEU A 129 13.32 -10.48 5.64
CA LEU A 129 12.73 -9.15 5.81
C LEU A 129 13.77 -8.21 6.43
N LYS A 130 13.83 -6.99 5.92
CA LYS A 130 14.77 -6.00 6.39
C LYS A 130 14.05 -4.83 7.04
N PHE A 131 14.51 -4.47 8.24
CA PHE A 131 14.12 -3.25 8.93
C PHE A 131 15.38 -2.39 9.01
N ASP A 132 15.35 -1.22 8.42
CA ASP A 132 16.48 -0.31 8.43
C ASP A 132 16.00 1.06 8.92
N SER A 133 16.75 1.66 9.80
CA SER A 133 16.38 2.95 10.41
C SER A 133 17.30 4.09 10.03
#